data_dba39c12c8a673ddafdf0aa5c020049e
#
_entry.id   dba39c12c8a673ddafdf0aa5c020049e
#
_cell.length_a   1.000
_cell.length_b   1.000
_cell.length_c   1.000
_cell.angle_alpha   90.00
_cell.angle_beta   90.00
_cell.angle_gamma   90.00
#
_symmetry.space_group_name_H-M   'P 1'
#
loop_
_entity.id
_entity.type
_entity.pdbx_description
1 polymer ?
#
loop_
_entity_poly.entity_id
_entity_poly.type
_entity_poly.pdbx_seq_one_letter_code
_entity_poly.pdbx_strand_id
1 'polypeptide(L)' 'MSEKLPVLKATEVIRMLERAGFFIHHQTGSHAQMKHSKKNELRITIPIHSGDLPKPVLRSILKQAQLTIAEFNTFR' A
#
# COMPACT_ATOMS: atom_id res chain seq x y z
N MET A 1 -0.60 -19.19 -13.40
CA MET A 1 -0.13 -19.30 -12.03
C MET A 1 -0.79 -18.21 -11.20
N SER A 2 -1.40 -18.58 -10.09
CA SER A 2 -2.07 -17.60 -9.27
C SER A 2 -1.07 -16.93 -8.34
N GLU A 3 -1.20 -15.63 -8.22
CA GLU A 3 -0.39 -14.84 -7.32
C GLU A 3 -1.13 -14.70 -6.00
N LYS A 4 -0.40 -14.87 -4.91
CA LYS A 4 -0.99 -14.78 -3.58
C LYS A 4 -0.78 -13.40 -3.00
N LEU A 5 -1.85 -12.88 -2.45
CA LEU A 5 -1.80 -11.64 -1.67
C LEU A 5 -1.14 -11.96 -0.33
N PRO A 6 -0.04 -11.29 0.01
CA PRO A 6 0.64 -11.58 1.27
C PRO A 6 -0.14 -11.09 2.47
N VAL A 7 0.12 -11.66 3.63
CA VAL A 7 -0.43 -11.21 4.90
C VAL A 7 0.54 -10.17 5.46
N LEU A 8 0.10 -8.93 5.56
CA LEU A 8 0.99 -7.81 5.91
C LEU A 8 0.32 -6.85 6.87
N LYS A 9 1.14 -6.20 7.67
CA LYS A 9 0.71 -5.08 8.52
C LYS A 9 0.80 -3.77 7.73
N ALA A 10 0.07 -2.76 8.20
CA ALA A 10 0.07 -1.45 7.53
C ALA A 10 1.48 -0.88 7.39
N THR A 11 2.32 -1.01 8.41
CA THR A 11 3.69 -0.51 8.36
C THR A 11 4.53 -1.19 7.28
N GLU A 12 4.31 -2.49 7.08
CA GLU A 12 5.01 -3.23 6.03
C GLU A 12 4.54 -2.80 4.64
N VAL A 13 3.24 -2.60 4.48
CA VAL A 13 2.66 -2.14 3.21
C VAL A 13 3.19 -0.74 2.86
N ILE A 14 3.23 0.15 3.84
CA ILE A 14 3.76 1.50 3.63
C ILE A 14 5.21 1.41 3.15
N ARG A 15 6.02 0.58 3.79
CA ARG A 15 7.43 0.42 3.42
C ARG A 15 7.59 -0.09 2.00
N MET A 16 6.76 -1.06 1.60
CA MET A 16 6.79 -1.58 0.24
C MET A 16 6.38 -0.51 -0.77
N LEU A 17 5.35 0.26 -0.46
CA LEU A 17 4.90 1.34 -1.34
C LEU A 17 5.95 2.45 -1.45
N GLU A 18 6.70 2.71 -0.40
CA GLU A 18 7.82 3.66 -0.47
C GLU A 18 8.86 3.19 -1.48
N ARG A 19 9.16 1.90 -1.50
CA ARG A 19 10.07 1.34 -2.51
C ARG A 19 9.50 1.45 -3.92
N ALA A 20 8.19 1.49 -4.04
CA ALA A 20 7.52 1.64 -5.33
C ALA A 20 7.42 3.11 -5.80
N GLY A 21 7.93 4.05 -5.00
CA GLY A 21 7.95 5.46 -5.37
C GLY A 21 6.89 6.32 -4.68
N PHE A 22 6.14 5.74 -3.74
CA PHE A 22 5.17 6.50 -2.96
C PHE A 22 5.83 7.12 -1.73
N PHE A 23 5.20 8.16 -1.19
CA PHE A 23 5.66 8.78 0.04
C PHE A 23 4.44 9.21 0.87
N ILE A 24 4.62 9.28 2.18
CA ILE A 24 3.55 9.73 3.07
C ILE A 24 3.38 11.23 2.90
N HIS A 25 2.17 11.62 2.49
CA HIS A 25 1.81 13.02 2.33
C HIS A 25 1.16 13.57 3.60
N HIS A 26 0.35 12.73 4.26
CA HIS A 26 -0.35 13.12 5.48
C HIS A 26 -0.60 11.87 6.32
N GLN A 27 -0.45 11.99 7.63
CA GLN A 27 -0.68 10.87 8.52
C GLN A 27 -1.34 11.33 9.81
N THR A 28 -2.39 10.59 10.19
CA THR A 28 -3.01 10.71 11.52
C THR A 28 -2.65 9.45 12.30
N GLY A 29 -3.18 9.31 13.50
CA GLY A 29 -2.99 8.08 14.28
C GLY A 29 -3.63 6.85 13.65
N SER A 30 -4.63 7.02 12.79
CA SER A 30 -5.42 5.91 12.25
C SER A 30 -5.30 5.73 10.74
N HIS A 31 -4.77 6.70 10.00
CA HIS A 31 -4.68 6.64 8.54
C HIS A 31 -3.41 7.30 8.04
N ALA A 32 -2.82 6.71 7.00
CA ALA A 32 -1.73 7.31 6.25
C ALA A 32 -2.21 7.57 4.84
N GLN A 33 -1.97 8.79 4.33
CA GLN A 33 -2.25 9.14 2.95
C GLN A 33 -0.93 9.23 2.20
N MET A 34 -0.81 8.48 1.11
CA MET A 34 0.40 8.45 0.31
C MET A 34 0.15 8.99 -1.08
N LYS A 35 1.18 9.59 -1.65
CA LYS A 35 1.21 10.08 -3.02
C LYS A 35 2.40 9.48 -3.72
N HIS A 36 2.34 9.44 -5.06
CA HIS A 36 3.48 8.97 -5.85
C HIS A 36 4.34 10.16 -6.27
N SER A 37 5.66 9.99 -6.23
CA SER A 37 6.62 11.04 -6.52
C SER A 37 6.58 11.50 -7.98
N LYS A 38 6.16 10.63 -8.90
CA LYS A 38 6.09 10.93 -10.33
C LYS A 38 4.68 10.97 -10.88
N LYS A 39 3.80 10.12 -10.35
CA LYS A 39 2.40 10.01 -10.82
C LYS A 39 1.49 10.74 -9.85
N ASN A 40 1.40 12.05 -10.02
CA ASN A 40 0.73 12.93 -9.06
C ASN A 40 -0.75 12.62 -8.85
N GLU A 41 -1.37 11.94 -9.81
CA GLU A 41 -2.78 11.58 -9.70
C GLU A 41 -3.02 10.40 -8.76
N LEU A 42 -1.99 9.61 -8.43
CA LEU A 42 -2.15 8.46 -7.58
C LEU A 42 -2.17 8.85 -6.11
N ARG A 43 -3.19 8.41 -5.40
CA ARG A 43 -3.36 8.64 -3.97
C ARG A 43 -3.83 7.36 -3.32
N ILE A 44 -3.23 7.04 -2.18
CA ILE A 44 -3.55 5.83 -1.44
C ILE A 44 -3.86 6.20 -0.01
N THR A 45 -4.96 5.65 0.52
CA THR A 45 -5.29 5.76 1.93
C THR A 45 -5.12 4.40 2.59
N ILE A 46 -4.27 4.34 3.61
CA ILE A 46 -3.95 3.10 4.32
C ILE A 46 -4.42 3.24 5.77
N PRO A 47 -5.36 2.40 6.21
CA PRO A 47 -5.75 2.40 7.62
C PRO A 47 -4.60 1.83 8.46
N ILE A 48 -4.27 2.54 9.54
CA ILE A 48 -3.19 2.13 10.44
C ILE A 48 -3.81 1.60 11.72
N HIS A 49 -3.60 0.32 11.99
CA HIS A 49 -3.99 -0.30 13.25
C HIS A 49 -3.06 -1.48 13.49
N SER A 50 -3.07 -1.98 14.71
CA SER A 50 -2.29 -3.19 15.04
C SER A 50 -2.91 -4.38 14.35
N GLY A 51 -2.08 -5.34 13.98
CA GLY A 51 -2.54 -6.55 13.29
C GLY A 51 -2.47 -6.43 11.78
N ASP A 52 -2.85 -7.51 11.13
CA ASP A 52 -2.73 -7.61 9.69
C ASP A 52 -3.84 -6.88 8.97
N LEU A 53 -3.53 -6.31 7.83
CA LEU A 53 -4.56 -5.71 6.97
C LEU A 53 -5.42 -6.79 6.37
N PRO A 54 -6.76 -6.66 6.45
CA PRO A 54 -7.64 -7.60 5.75
C PRO A 54 -7.35 -7.61 4.25
N LYS A 55 -7.51 -8.77 3.63
CA LYS A 55 -7.24 -8.90 2.19
C LYS A 55 -8.05 -7.91 1.33
N PRO A 56 -9.33 -7.68 1.58
CA PRO A 56 -10.06 -6.68 0.78
C PRO A 56 -9.48 -5.28 0.89
N VAL A 57 -8.97 -4.92 2.07
CA VAL A 57 -8.33 -3.62 2.28
C VAL A 57 -7.04 -3.53 1.48
N LEU A 58 -6.22 -4.59 1.53
CA LEU A 58 -4.97 -4.62 0.78
C LEU A 58 -5.24 -4.57 -0.73
N ARG A 59 -6.25 -5.28 -1.22
CA ARG A 59 -6.63 -5.20 -2.63
C ARG A 59 -7.04 -3.80 -3.04
N SER A 60 -7.78 -3.10 -2.17
CA SER A 60 -8.16 -1.71 -2.43
C SER A 60 -6.94 -0.80 -2.52
N ILE A 61 -5.98 -1.01 -1.63
CA ILE A 61 -4.73 -0.25 -1.64
C ILE A 61 -3.98 -0.46 -2.96
N LEU A 62 -3.86 -1.71 -3.41
CA LEU A 62 -3.18 -2.01 -4.67
C LEU A 62 -3.90 -1.40 -5.86
N LYS A 63 -5.23 -1.38 -5.83
CA LYS A 63 -6.02 -0.76 -6.88
C LYS A 63 -5.76 0.75 -6.93
N GLN A 64 -5.73 1.40 -5.78
CA GLN A 64 -5.41 2.83 -5.69
C GLN A 64 -4.00 3.10 -6.19
N ALA A 65 -3.06 2.21 -5.91
CA ALA A 65 -1.66 2.33 -6.34
C ALA A 65 -1.47 1.95 -7.80
N GLN A 66 -2.46 1.35 -8.43
CA GLN A 66 -2.38 0.81 -9.79
C GLN A 66 -1.27 -0.23 -9.94
N LEU A 67 -1.13 -1.07 -8.91
CA LEU A 67 -0.16 -2.16 -8.89
C LEU A 67 -0.88 -3.50 -8.95
N THR A 68 -0.32 -4.42 -9.71
CA THR A 68 -0.73 -5.82 -9.62
C THR A 68 -0.12 -6.45 -8.38
N ILE A 69 -0.65 -7.61 -7.97
CA ILE A 69 -0.09 -8.34 -6.83
C ILE A 69 1.37 -8.71 -7.12
N ALA A 70 1.66 -9.13 -8.37
CA ALA A 70 3.03 -9.49 -8.76
C ALA A 70 3.97 -8.30 -8.63
N GLU A 71 3.55 -7.14 -9.15
CA GLU A 71 4.36 -5.92 -9.05
C GLU A 71 4.61 -5.54 -7.61
N PHE A 72 3.56 -5.56 -6.79
CA PHE A 72 3.68 -5.22 -5.38
C PHE A 72 4.66 -6.15 -4.66
N ASN A 73 4.59 -7.45 -4.95
CA ASN A 73 5.46 -8.43 -4.30
C ASN A 73 6.94 -8.24 -4.64
N THR A 74 7.26 -7.54 -5.74
CA THR A 74 8.66 -7.24 -6.06
C THR A 74 9.27 -6.22 -5.10
N PHE A 75 8.47 -5.52 -4.31
CA PHE A 75 8.95 -4.50 -3.38
C PHE A 75 9.11 -5.01 -1.94
N ARG A 76 9.04 -6.29 -1.74
CA ARG A 76 9.23 -6.88 -0.41
C ARG A 76 10.68 -6.82 0.05
#